data_ea6ace5c2d36360a1e21288ffdb5df91
#
_entry.id   ea6ace5c2d36360a1e21288ffdb5df91
#
_cell.length_a   1.000
_cell.length_b   1.000
_cell.length_c   1.000
_cell.angle_alpha   90.00
_cell.angle_beta   90.00
_cell.angle_gamma   90.00
#
_symmetry.space_group_name_H-M   'P 1'
#
loop_
_entity.id
_entity.type
_entity.pdbx_description
1 polymer ?
#
loop_
_entity_poly.entity_id
_entity_poly.type
_entity_poly.pdbx_seq_one_letter_code
_entity_poly.pdbx_strand_id
1 'polypeptide(L)'
;LNLMIHSLYSNKEIFLRELVSNASDAIDKLKFESLSNEKLLEGKQEPSIHIDVDKDSGTITIRDNGIGMTQDEVMENIGTIANSGTRKYLESLDKNQTQDSNLIGQFGVGFYSAFIVSNTVTLLSRKAGDDKANGTKWTSKGKGEYSIETVELEDYGTTVILDVKKAESEFLDGFRLRGIVSKYSDHITVPIMMVKPSEEDETEIVYETINKATAFWMQDKKELSQTDYDEFYKSLTYDFDGPLTQIHNRVEGKLDYTSLLYIPKKAPFDMWEPKRKGGVKLYAKRVFIMEGNEELLPQYLRFIKGVIDTADLSLNVSREILQGSKVVDTIKKASVKRILSELEKMSKNKPEDYAAFWNEFGMVIKEGVVEDLSLIHISEPTRRYAISYAVFCLK
;
A
#
# COMPACT_ATOMS: atom_id res chain seq x y z
N LEU A 1 9.39 -12.87 -21.59
CA LEU A 1 8.38 -12.52 -20.58
C LEU A 1 8.55 -13.36 -19.31
N ASN A 2 8.55 -14.70 -19.40
CA ASN A 2 8.63 -15.59 -18.21
C ASN A 2 9.87 -15.34 -17.33
N LEU A 3 11.08 -15.24 -17.93
CA LEU A 3 12.30 -14.91 -17.19
C LEU A 3 12.20 -13.54 -16.50
N MET A 4 11.64 -12.54 -17.17
CA MET A 4 11.47 -11.20 -16.62
C MET A 4 10.52 -11.21 -15.41
N ILE A 5 9.37 -11.87 -15.53
CA ILE A 5 8.36 -11.92 -14.47
C ILE A 5 8.91 -12.63 -13.22
N HIS A 6 9.55 -13.79 -13.39
CA HIS A 6 10.11 -14.56 -12.26
C HIS A 6 11.35 -13.91 -11.64
N SER A 7 12.07 -13.06 -12.36
CA SER A 7 13.19 -12.29 -11.81
C SER A 7 12.77 -11.02 -11.10
N LEU A 8 11.61 -10.45 -11.46
CA LEU A 8 11.12 -9.22 -10.88
C LEU A 8 10.32 -9.42 -9.60
N TYR A 9 9.65 -10.56 -9.46
CA TYR A 9 8.71 -10.80 -8.37
C TYR A 9 9.08 -12.07 -7.61
N SER A 10 9.51 -11.91 -6.36
CA SER A 10 9.82 -13.02 -5.45
C SER A 10 8.57 -13.59 -4.79
N ASN A 11 7.52 -12.77 -4.63
CA ASN A 11 6.26 -13.13 -3.98
C ASN A 11 5.11 -13.18 -5.01
N LYS A 12 4.45 -14.33 -5.10
CA LYS A 12 3.35 -14.54 -6.05
C LYS A 12 2.10 -13.71 -5.74
N GLU A 13 1.85 -13.39 -4.47
CA GLU A 13 0.70 -12.55 -4.02
C GLU A 13 0.61 -11.20 -4.74
N ILE A 14 1.73 -10.75 -5.29
CA ILE A 14 1.85 -9.45 -5.97
C ILE A 14 0.93 -9.32 -7.19
N PHE A 15 0.56 -10.45 -7.84
CA PHE A 15 -0.36 -10.39 -8.98
C PHE A 15 -1.66 -9.64 -8.63
N LEU A 16 -2.24 -9.94 -7.47
CA LEU A 16 -3.49 -9.31 -7.05
C LEU A 16 -3.29 -7.85 -6.66
N ARG A 17 -2.19 -7.53 -5.96
CA ARG A 17 -1.81 -6.14 -5.67
C ARG A 17 -1.73 -5.29 -6.94
N GLU A 18 -1.04 -5.77 -7.96
CA GLU A 18 -0.85 -5.01 -9.20
C GLU A 18 -2.15 -4.86 -9.99
N LEU A 19 -2.98 -5.91 -10.10
CA LEU A 19 -4.27 -5.83 -10.79
C LEU A 19 -5.25 -4.89 -10.08
N VAL A 20 -5.33 -4.96 -8.75
CA VAL A 20 -6.16 -4.05 -7.95
C VAL A 20 -5.65 -2.61 -8.06
N SER A 21 -4.32 -2.39 -8.07
CA SER A 21 -3.75 -1.06 -8.26
C SER A 21 -4.09 -0.48 -9.63
N ASN A 22 -4.03 -1.29 -10.68
CA ASN A 22 -4.41 -0.86 -12.04
C ASN A 22 -5.91 -0.53 -12.13
N ALA A 23 -6.76 -1.32 -11.47
CA ALA A 23 -8.19 -1.06 -11.40
C ALA A 23 -8.50 0.25 -10.65
N SER A 24 -7.81 0.51 -9.53
CA SER A 24 -7.92 1.78 -8.81
C SER A 24 -7.49 2.97 -9.65
N ASP A 25 -6.37 2.86 -10.39
CA ASP A 25 -5.90 3.91 -11.29
C ASP A 25 -6.91 4.21 -12.40
N ALA A 26 -7.55 3.18 -12.96
CA ALA A 26 -8.56 3.34 -14.01
C ALA A 26 -9.80 4.08 -13.48
N ILE A 27 -10.19 3.80 -12.24
CA ILE A 27 -11.33 4.47 -11.58
C ILE A 27 -10.97 5.93 -11.25
N ASP A 28 -9.78 6.19 -10.71
CA ASP A 28 -9.36 7.55 -10.39
C ASP A 28 -9.20 8.40 -11.66
N LYS A 29 -8.74 7.81 -12.76
CA LYS A 29 -8.70 8.45 -14.07
C LYS A 29 -10.11 8.79 -14.58
N LEU A 30 -11.07 7.87 -14.46
CA LEU A 30 -12.47 8.15 -14.82
C LEU A 30 -13.05 9.29 -13.99
N LYS A 31 -12.85 9.28 -12.66
CA LYS A 31 -13.29 10.36 -11.78
C LYS A 31 -12.73 11.71 -12.22
N PHE A 32 -11.45 11.76 -12.54
CA PHE A 32 -10.80 12.99 -12.97
C PHE A 32 -11.33 13.48 -14.32
N GLU A 33 -11.44 12.63 -15.33
CA GLU A 33 -11.96 13.01 -16.65
C GLU A 33 -13.46 13.37 -16.60
N SER A 34 -14.24 12.75 -15.71
CA SER A 34 -15.65 13.04 -15.52
C SER A 34 -15.92 14.45 -14.96
N LEU A 35 -14.94 15.08 -14.29
CA LEU A 35 -15.07 16.49 -13.85
C LEU A 35 -15.24 17.43 -15.03
N SER A 36 -14.69 17.09 -16.19
CA SER A 36 -14.81 17.87 -17.43
C SER A 36 -15.93 17.37 -18.34
N ASN A 37 -16.33 16.09 -18.20
CA ASN A 37 -17.29 15.42 -19.04
C ASN A 37 -18.15 14.41 -18.26
N GLU A 38 -19.23 14.89 -17.64
CA GLU A 38 -20.14 14.04 -16.86
C GLU A 38 -20.80 12.90 -17.66
N LYS A 39 -20.80 12.97 -19.01
CA LYS A 39 -21.36 11.91 -19.87
C LYS A 39 -20.57 10.62 -19.81
N LEU A 40 -19.32 10.66 -19.32
CA LEU A 40 -18.51 9.44 -19.12
C LEU A 40 -19.09 8.55 -18.02
N LEU A 41 -19.89 9.09 -17.09
CA LEU A 41 -20.52 8.35 -16.01
C LEU A 41 -21.87 7.80 -16.46
N GLU A 42 -21.85 6.81 -17.34
CA GLU A 42 -23.05 6.09 -17.77
C GLU A 42 -23.70 5.39 -16.55
N GLY A 43 -24.97 5.73 -16.27
CA GLY A 43 -25.76 5.02 -15.27
C GLY A 43 -25.40 5.29 -13.80
N LYS A 44 -24.51 6.22 -13.47
CA LYS A 44 -24.12 6.57 -12.08
C LYS A 44 -23.73 5.38 -11.21
N GLN A 45 -22.95 4.45 -11.75
CA GLN A 45 -22.43 3.34 -10.97
C GLN A 45 -21.42 3.87 -9.93
N GLU A 46 -21.55 3.41 -8.68
CA GLU A 46 -20.54 3.73 -7.67
C GLU A 46 -19.21 3.06 -8.01
N PRO A 47 -18.08 3.79 -7.86
CA PRO A 47 -16.75 3.23 -8.12
C PRO A 47 -16.49 2.00 -7.27
N SER A 48 -16.17 0.88 -7.90
CA SER A 48 -15.90 -0.38 -7.19
C SER A 48 -15.01 -1.32 -8.00
N ILE A 49 -14.30 -2.18 -7.29
CA ILE A 49 -13.52 -3.30 -7.83
C ILE A 49 -14.14 -4.58 -7.33
N HIS A 50 -14.49 -5.49 -8.22
CA HIS A 50 -15.05 -6.79 -7.87
C HIS A 50 -14.02 -7.89 -8.10
N ILE A 51 -13.92 -8.81 -7.16
CA ILE A 51 -13.07 -10.00 -7.26
C ILE A 51 -13.96 -11.22 -7.07
N ASP A 52 -14.09 -12.01 -8.13
CA ASP A 52 -14.88 -13.21 -8.15
C ASP A 52 -14.00 -14.45 -8.34
N VAL A 53 -14.32 -15.53 -7.65
CA VAL A 53 -13.62 -16.81 -7.74
C VAL A 53 -14.60 -17.88 -8.17
N ASP A 54 -14.28 -18.55 -9.25
CA ASP A 54 -14.98 -19.75 -9.69
C ASP A 54 -14.04 -20.95 -9.56
N LYS A 55 -14.34 -21.81 -8.57
CA LYS A 55 -13.53 -23.01 -8.29
C LYS A 55 -13.74 -24.09 -9.33
N ASP A 56 -14.93 -24.16 -9.94
CA ASP A 56 -15.27 -25.21 -10.90
C ASP A 56 -14.58 -24.97 -12.24
N SER A 57 -14.57 -23.73 -12.71
CA SER A 57 -13.81 -23.32 -13.91
C SER A 57 -12.33 -23.08 -13.63
N GLY A 58 -11.92 -22.94 -12.36
CA GLY A 58 -10.56 -22.62 -11.98
C GLY A 58 -10.15 -21.19 -12.32
N THR A 59 -11.07 -20.23 -12.24
CA THR A 59 -10.82 -18.86 -12.66
C THR A 59 -10.94 -17.85 -11.50
N ILE A 60 -10.14 -16.76 -11.63
CA ILE A 60 -10.28 -15.55 -10.83
C ILE A 60 -10.62 -14.42 -11.80
N THR A 61 -11.65 -13.67 -11.50
CA THR A 61 -12.08 -12.50 -12.27
C THR A 61 -11.93 -11.24 -11.43
N ILE A 62 -11.20 -10.25 -11.95
CA ILE A 62 -11.07 -8.91 -11.36
C ILE A 62 -11.74 -7.93 -12.32
N ARG A 63 -12.74 -7.20 -11.85
CA ARG A 63 -13.52 -6.24 -12.65
C ARG A 63 -13.53 -4.88 -11.98
N ASP A 64 -13.27 -3.83 -12.74
CA ASP A 64 -13.45 -2.44 -12.35
C ASP A 64 -14.45 -1.72 -13.26
N ASN A 65 -15.07 -0.68 -12.74
CA ASN A 65 -15.88 0.27 -13.49
C ASN A 65 -15.12 1.60 -13.70
N GLY A 66 -13.83 1.50 -14.03
CA GLY A 66 -12.97 2.62 -14.36
C GLY A 66 -13.15 3.11 -15.79
N ILE A 67 -12.19 3.93 -16.27
CA ILE A 67 -12.25 4.56 -17.60
C ILE A 67 -12.31 3.56 -18.76
N GLY A 68 -11.83 2.32 -18.57
CA GLY A 68 -11.67 1.33 -19.63
C GLY A 68 -10.63 1.71 -20.68
N MET A 69 -10.59 0.95 -21.76
CA MET A 69 -9.62 1.13 -22.85
C MET A 69 -10.27 0.86 -24.21
N THR A 70 -9.86 1.63 -25.21
CA THR A 70 -10.12 1.31 -26.63
C THR A 70 -9.22 0.18 -27.10
N GLN A 71 -9.49 -0.40 -28.29
CA GLN A 71 -8.66 -1.45 -28.86
C GLN A 71 -7.21 -1.01 -29.07
N ASP A 72 -6.99 0.20 -29.53
CA ASP A 72 -5.65 0.77 -29.73
C ASP A 72 -4.92 0.94 -28.38
N GLU A 73 -5.62 1.43 -27.36
CA GLU A 73 -5.06 1.56 -26.02
C GLU A 73 -4.72 0.18 -25.40
N VAL A 74 -5.51 -0.86 -25.66
CA VAL A 74 -5.20 -2.24 -25.23
C VAL A 74 -3.94 -2.75 -25.95
N MET A 75 -3.82 -2.56 -27.27
CA MET A 75 -2.62 -2.95 -28.01
C MET A 75 -1.38 -2.21 -27.52
N GLU A 76 -1.51 -0.93 -27.25
CA GLU A 76 -0.39 -0.10 -26.79
C GLU A 76 0.03 -0.38 -25.36
N ASN A 77 -0.92 -0.47 -24.41
CA ASN A 77 -0.64 -0.55 -22.98
C ASN A 77 -0.48 -1.99 -22.47
N ILE A 78 -1.16 -2.95 -23.13
CA ILE A 78 -1.16 -4.37 -22.73
C ILE A 78 -0.39 -5.23 -23.73
N GLY A 79 -0.42 -4.90 -25.00
CA GLY A 79 0.32 -5.62 -26.04
C GLY A 79 1.82 -5.31 -26.07
N THR A 80 2.25 -4.20 -25.46
CA THR A 80 3.64 -3.74 -25.43
C THR A 80 4.20 -3.74 -24.00
N ILE A 81 5.30 -4.48 -23.77
CA ILE A 81 5.94 -4.56 -22.47
C ILE A 81 6.54 -3.20 -22.08
N ALA A 82 6.42 -2.83 -20.80
CA ALA A 82 6.95 -1.59 -20.22
C ALA A 82 6.31 -0.30 -20.79
N ASN A 83 5.13 -0.39 -21.37
CA ASN A 83 4.33 0.76 -21.75
C ASN A 83 3.21 0.97 -20.73
N SER A 84 3.13 2.16 -20.15
CA SER A 84 2.16 2.49 -19.11
C SER A 84 1.23 3.61 -19.57
N GLY A 85 -0.05 3.29 -19.71
CA GLY A 85 -1.10 4.28 -19.95
C GLY A 85 -1.22 5.29 -18.80
N THR A 86 -0.99 4.85 -17.56
CA THR A 86 -0.94 5.72 -16.38
C THR A 86 0.19 6.73 -16.47
N ARG A 87 1.40 6.33 -16.88
CA ARG A 87 2.53 7.24 -17.06
C ARG A 87 2.25 8.28 -18.16
N LYS A 88 1.76 7.86 -19.31
CA LYS A 88 1.39 8.77 -20.40
C LYS A 88 0.34 9.78 -19.98
N TYR A 89 -0.64 9.32 -19.22
CA TYR A 89 -1.67 10.19 -18.69
C TYR A 89 -1.08 11.23 -17.72
N LEU A 90 -0.21 10.82 -16.79
CA LEU A 90 0.48 11.75 -15.88
C LEU A 90 1.33 12.78 -16.64
N GLU A 91 2.00 12.39 -17.72
CA GLU A 91 2.79 13.29 -18.57
C GLU A 91 1.91 14.29 -19.34
N SER A 92 0.63 13.99 -19.55
CA SER A 92 -0.34 14.87 -20.20
C SER A 92 -0.99 15.89 -19.26
N LEU A 93 -0.88 15.70 -17.95
CA LEU A 93 -1.43 16.60 -16.93
C LEU A 93 -0.47 17.75 -16.62
N ASP A 94 -1.04 18.91 -16.25
CA ASP A 94 -0.26 20.03 -15.73
C ASP A 94 0.37 19.67 -14.38
N LYS A 95 1.49 20.35 -14.03
CA LYS A 95 2.25 20.06 -12.78
C LYS A 95 1.40 20.08 -11.51
N ASN A 96 0.42 20.93 -11.42
CA ASN A 96 -0.48 21.00 -10.27
C ASN A 96 -1.46 19.82 -10.22
N GLN A 97 -1.95 19.39 -11.37
CA GLN A 97 -2.85 18.23 -11.51
C GLN A 97 -2.12 16.90 -11.26
N THR A 98 -0.84 16.84 -11.59
CA THR A 98 -0.01 15.65 -11.35
C THR A 98 0.20 15.40 -9.85
N GLN A 99 0.32 16.46 -9.03
CA GLN A 99 0.48 16.34 -7.57
C GLN A 99 -0.78 15.82 -6.89
N ASP A 100 -1.96 16.15 -7.40
CA ASP A 100 -3.25 15.71 -6.86
C ASP A 100 -3.64 14.29 -7.32
N SER A 101 -2.93 13.74 -8.30
CA SER A 101 -3.24 12.41 -8.85
C SER A 101 -2.66 11.28 -7.97
N ASN A 102 -3.51 10.38 -7.50
CA ASN A 102 -3.13 9.20 -6.70
C ASN A 102 -2.71 7.98 -7.55
N LEU A 103 -2.45 8.17 -8.85
CA LEU A 103 -2.16 7.09 -9.79
C LEU A 103 -0.88 6.32 -9.45
N ILE A 104 -0.95 4.99 -9.44
CA ILE A 104 0.05 4.07 -8.86
C ILE A 104 0.89 3.37 -9.94
N GLY A 105 0.25 2.92 -11.04
CA GLY A 105 0.83 2.02 -12.04
C GLY A 105 1.66 2.71 -13.13
N GLN A 106 2.91 3.10 -12.85
CA GLN A 106 3.73 3.89 -13.79
C GLN A 106 4.66 3.07 -14.70
N PHE A 107 4.87 1.76 -14.44
CA PHE A 107 5.92 0.98 -15.10
C PHE A 107 5.45 0.14 -16.31
N GLY A 108 4.14 -0.10 -16.46
CA GLY A 108 3.59 -0.89 -17.55
C GLY A 108 3.98 -2.38 -17.53
N VAL A 109 4.35 -2.91 -16.36
CA VAL A 109 4.73 -4.32 -16.18
C VAL A 109 3.88 -5.04 -15.14
N GLY A 110 3.17 -4.31 -14.28
CA GLY A 110 2.36 -4.88 -13.20
C GLY A 110 1.30 -5.87 -13.70
N PHE A 111 0.65 -5.57 -14.83
CA PHE A 111 -0.33 -6.44 -15.45
C PHE A 111 0.21 -7.86 -15.73
N TYR A 112 1.47 -7.95 -16.17
CA TYR A 112 2.07 -9.24 -16.51
C TYR A 112 2.34 -10.14 -15.30
N SER A 113 2.27 -9.62 -14.07
CA SER A 113 2.34 -10.44 -12.86
C SER A 113 1.22 -11.48 -12.80
N ALA A 114 0.09 -11.25 -13.50
CA ALA A 114 -1.00 -12.21 -13.68
C ALA A 114 -0.52 -13.58 -14.20
N PHE A 115 0.50 -13.60 -15.07
CA PHE A 115 1.07 -14.84 -15.60
C PHE A 115 1.90 -15.66 -14.59
N ILE A 116 2.17 -15.12 -13.40
CA ILE A 116 2.78 -15.89 -12.31
C ILE A 116 1.84 -17.02 -11.91
N VAL A 117 0.54 -16.71 -11.77
CA VAL A 117 -0.49 -17.62 -11.24
C VAL A 117 -1.39 -18.23 -12.31
N SER A 118 -1.41 -17.68 -13.54
CA SER A 118 -2.34 -18.11 -14.59
C SER A 118 -1.66 -18.70 -15.82
N ASN A 119 -2.32 -19.64 -16.50
CA ASN A 119 -1.95 -20.19 -17.80
C ASN A 119 -2.34 -19.23 -18.93
N THR A 120 -3.54 -18.67 -18.79
CA THR A 120 -4.13 -17.75 -19.77
C THR A 120 -4.72 -16.56 -19.05
N VAL A 121 -4.52 -15.38 -19.62
CA VAL A 121 -5.13 -14.12 -19.14
C VAL A 121 -6.03 -13.62 -20.27
N THR A 122 -7.28 -13.38 -19.95
CA THR A 122 -8.25 -12.71 -20.84
C THR A 122 -8.59 -11.35 -20.25
N LEU A 123 -8.53 -10.31 -21.06
CA LEU A 123 -8.92 -8.95 -20.71
C LEU A 123 -10.09 -8.55 -21.59
N LEU A 124 -11.15 -8.06 -20.99
CA LEU A 124 -12.29 -7.44 -21.64
C LEU A 124 -12.32 -5.97 -21.22
N SER A 125 -12.40 -5.05 -22.18
CA SER A 125 -12.45 -3.62 -21.83
C SER A 125 -13.29 -2.84 -22.84
N ARG A 126 -14.08 -1.91 -22.35
CA ARG A 126 -14.77 -0.88 -23.12
C ARG A 126 -14.50 0.49 -22.48
N LYS A 127 -14.09 1.45 -23.29
CA LYS A 127 -13.84 2.79 -22.79
C LYS A 127 -15.14 3.49 -22.42
N ALA A 128 -15.16 4.24 -21.34
CA ALA A 128 -16.30 5.04 -20.94
C ALA A 128 -16.65 6.08 -22.01
N GLY A 129 -17.93 6.15 -22.36
CA GLY A 129 -18.43 7.02 -23.43
C GLY A 129 -18.37 6.42 -24.85
N ASP A 130 -17.76 5.23 -25.02
CA ASP A 130 -17.75 4.52 -26.32
C ASP A 130 -19.01 3.66 -26.47
N ASP A 131 -19.34 3.34 -27.74
CA ASP A 131 -20.45 2.44 -28.08
C ASP A 131 -20.21 1.02 -27.50
N LYS A 132 -21.27 0.34 -27.10
CA LYS A 132 -21.23 -1.03 -26.58
C LYS A 132 -20.60 -2.03 -27.55
N ALA A 133 -20.74 -1.80 -28.85
CA ALA A 133 -20.15 -2.60 -29.91
C ALA A 133 -18.62 -2.47 -30.03
N ASN A 134 -18.03 -1.45 -29.38
CA ASN A 134 -16.59 -1.17 -29.44
C ASN A 134 -15.79 -1.79 -28.29
N GLY A 135 -16.35 -2.76 -27.57
CA GLY A 135 -15.63 -3.52 -26.59
C GLY A 135 -14.49 -4.33 -27.20
N THR A 136 -13.44 -4.53 -26.45
CA THR A 136 -12.23 -5.24 -26.83
C THR A 136 -12.02 -6.44 -25.94
N LYS A 137 -11.76 -7.61 -26.57
CA LYS A 137 -11.28 -8.81 -25.90
C LYS A 137 -9.86 -9.10 -26.33
N TRP A 138 -8.96 -9.12 -25.37
CA TRP A 138 -7.56 -9.51 -25.52
C TRP A 138 -7.30 -10.79 -24.75
N THR A 139 -6.55 -11.75 -25.34
CA THR A 139 -6.23 -13.02 -24.70
C THR A 139 -4.79 -13.40 -24.97
N SER A 140 -4.03 -13.82 -23.95
CA SER A 140 -2.67 -14.31 -24.09
C SER A 140 -2.33 -15.43 -23.11
N LYS A 141 -1.36 -16.26 -23.52
CA LYS A 141 -0.74 -17.28 -22.67
C LYS A 141 0.63 -16.85 -22.12
N GLY A 142 0.99 -15.58 -22.25
CA GLY A 142 2.26 -15.05 -21.74
C GLY A 142 3.51 -15.51 -22.51
N LYS A 143 3.35 -16.03 -23.72
CA LYS A 143 4.46 -16.55 -24.56
C LYS A 143 4.93 -15.58 -25.65
N GLY A 144 4.51 -14.30 -25.56
CA GLY A 144 4.85 -13.27 -26.53
C GLY A 144 3.81 -13.09 -27.65
N GLU A 145 2.75 -13.88 -27.65
CA GLU A 145 1.64 -13.80 -28.59
C GLU A 145 0.34 -13.50 -27.85
N TYR A 146 -0.57 -12.79 -28.50
CA TYR A 146 -1.93 -12.53 -28.04
C TYR A 146 -2.91 -12.51 -29.20
N SER A 147 -4.17 -12.76 -28.93
CA SER A 147 -5.30 -12.48 -29.83
C SER A 147 -6.05 -11.25 -29.34
N ILE A 148 -6.61 -10.49 -30.29
CA ILE A 148 -7.46 -9.35 -30.00
C ILE A 148 -8.70 -9.42 -30.90
N GLU A 149 -9.86 -9.19 -30.31
CA GLU A 149 -11.15 -9.27 -30.98
C GLU A 149 -12.03 -8.09 -30.52
N THR A 150 -12.84 -7.54 -31.42
CA THR A 150 -13.90 -6.62 -31.06
C THR A 150 -15.10 -7.42 -30.58
N VAL A 151 -15.67 -7.05 -29.44
CA VAL A 151 -16.81 -7.71 -28.81
C VAL A 151 -17.81 -6.69 -28.30
N GLU A 152 -19.07 -7.07 -28.17
CA GLU A 152 -20.08 -6.23 -27.53
C GLU A 152 -19.98 -6.34 -26.02
N LEU A 153 -19.90 -5.21 -25.30
CA LEU A 153 -19.84 -5.12 -23.85
C LEU A 153 -20.86 -4.11 -23.34
N GLU A 154 -21.76 -4.56 -22.46
CA GLU A 154 -22.81 -3.72 -21.90
C GLU A 154 -22.24 -2.61 -20.99
N ASP A 155 -21.28 -2.97 -20.14
CA ASP A 155 -20.66 -2.07 -19.17
C ASP A 155 -19.32 -1.54 -19.67
N TYR A 156 -18.96 -0.31 -19.29
CA TYR A 156 -17.60 0.23 -19.45
C TYR A 156 -16.71 -0.25 -18.31
N GLY A 157 -15.40 -0.04 -18.45
CA GLY A 157 -14.39 -0.47 -17.49
C GLY A 157 -13.56 -1.63 -18.01
N THR A 158 -12.94 -2.36 -17.10
CA THR A 158 -12.06 -3.47 -17.46
C THR A 158 -12.32 -4.70 -16.61
N THR A 159 -12.36 -5.86 -17.26
CA THR A 159 -12.46 -7.18 -16.61
C THR A 159 -11.26 -8.01 -16.99
N VAL A 160 -10.51 -8.50 -16.00
CA VAL A 160 -9.37 -9.39 -16.16
C VAL A 160 -9.73 -10.77 -15.63
N ILE A 161 -9.68 -11.79 -16.47
CA ILE A 161 -9.99 -13.18 -16.14
C ILE A 161 -8.71 -14.00 -16.20
N LEU A 162 -8.40 -14.68 -15.09
CA LEU A 162 -7.22 -15.51 -14.92
C LEU A 162 -7.60 -16.98 -14.91
N ASP A 163 -7.14 -17.76 -15.89
CA ASP A 163 -7.18 -19.24 -15.85
C ASP A 163 -6.03 -19.71 -14.95
N VAL A 164 -6.34 -20.05 -13.70
CA VAL A 164 -5.36 -20.32 -12.65
C VAL A 164 -4.64 -21.64 -12.89
N LYS A 165 -3.32 -21.64 -12.77
CA LYS A 165 -2.50 -22.85 -12.87
C LYS A 165 -2.88 -23.83 -11.77
N LYS A 166 -2.91 -25.13 -12.07
CA LYS A 166 -3.16 -26.19 -11.08
C LYS A 166 -2.21 -26.11 -9.88
N ALA A 167 -0.95 -25.74 -10.11
CA ALA A 167 0.05 -25.58 -9.06
C ALA A 167 -0.20 -24.35 -8.17
N GLU A 168 -1.05 -23.44 -8.56
CA GLU A 168 -1.39 -22.20 -7.88
C GLU A 168 -2.85 -22.17 -7.38
N SER A 169 -3.47 -23.35 -7.25
CA SER A 169 -4.87 -23.50 -6.85
C SER A 169 -5.18 -22.92 -5.45
N GLU A 170 -4.16 -22.64 -4.63
CA GLU A 170 -4.32 -21.92 -3.36
C GLU A 170 -5.00 -20.55 -3.53
N PHE A 171 -4.82 -19.90 -4.69
CA PHE A 171 -5.44 -18.60 -4.97
C PHE A 171 -6.92 -18.71 -5.37
N LEU A 172 -7.45 -19.91 -5.61
CA LEU A 172 -8.89 -20.14 -5.79
C LEU A 172 -9.65 -20.19 -4.45
N ASP A 173 -8.96 -19.93 -3.34
CA ASP A 173 -9.58 -19.77 -2.03
C ASP A 173 -9.90 -18.30 -1.76
N GLY A 174 -11.19 -17.98 -1.59
CA GLY A 174 -11.66 -16.63 -1.29
C GLY A 174 -11.06 -16.03 -0.01
N PHE A 175 -10.81 -16.85 1.02
CA PHE A 175 -10.15 -16.39 2.25
C PHE A 175 -8.69 -15.98 1.99
N ARG A 176 -7.99 -16.72 1.12
CA ARG A 176 -6.63 -16.38 0.72
C ARG A 176 -6.57 -15.02 0.01
N LEU A 177 -7.49 -14.78 -0.93
CA LEU A 177 -7.55 -13.49 -1.65
C LEU A 177 -7.92 -12.33 -0.72
N ARG A 178 -8.86 -12.52 0.22
CA ARG A 178 -9.20 -11.53 1.25
C ARG A 178 -7.96 -11.16 2.08
N GLY A 179 -7.17 -12.16 2.49
CA GLY A 179 -5.92 -11.94 3.21
C GLY A 179 -4.90 -11.12 2.39
N ILE A 180 -4.80 -11.36 1.09
CA ILE A 180 -3.92 -10.60 0.18
C ILE A 180 -4.42 -9.16 0.04
N VAL A 181 -5.72 -8.93 -0.16
CA VAL A 181 -6.30 -7.59 -0.23
C VAL A 181 -6.08 -6.83 1.07
N SER A 182 -6.36 -7.44 2.21
CA SER A 182 -6.14 -6.82 3.53
C SER A 182 -4.66 -6.45 3.76
N LYS A 183 -3.73 -7.25 3.25
CA LYS A 183 -2.29 -7.00 3.41
C LYS A 183 -1.78 -5.85 2.54
N TYR A 184 -2.17 -5.82 1.25
CA TYR A 184 -1.55 -4.94 0.26
C TYR A 184 -2.42 -3.75 -0.16
N SER A 185 -3.74 -3.88 -0.08
CA SER A 185 -4.71 -2.97 -0.71
C SER A 185 -5.81 -2.48 0.25
N ASP A 186 -5.66 -2.70 1.56
CA ASP A 186 -6.65 -2.37 2.59
C ASP A 186 -7.06 -0.89 2.58
N HIS A 187 -6.12 -0.01 2.21
CA HIS A 187 -6.27 1.44 2.27
C HIS A 187 -6.46 2.13 0.91
N ILE A 188 -6.63 1.37 -0.16
CA ILE A 188 -7.05 1.90 -1.46
C ILE A 188 -8.43 2.50 -1.31
N THR A 189 -8.65 3.72 -1.82
CA THR A 189 -9.90 4.50 -1.61
C THR A 189 -11.11 3.99 -2.35
N VAL A 190 -10.94 2.97 -3.19
CA VAL A 190 -12.01 2.31 -3.92
C VAL A 190 -12.47 1.08 -3.15
N PRO A 191 -13.78 0.87 -2.93
CA PRO A 191 -14.30 -0.36 -2.35
C PRO A 191 -13.92 -1.57 -3.20
N ILE A 192 -13.34 -2.59 -2.56
CA ILE A 192 -13.04 -3.88 -3.17
C ILE A 192 -14.09 -4.86 -2.65
N MET A 193 -14.84 -5.42 -3.58
CA MET A 193 -16.01 -6.26 -3.31
C MET A 193 -15.70 -7.72 -3.59
N MET A 194 -16.08 -8.60 -2.70
CA MET A 194 -16.12 -10.06 -2.94
C MET A 194 -17.42 -10.63 -2.47
N VAL A 195 -17.80 -11.76 -3.06
CA VAL A 195 -18.98 -12.51 -2.61
C VAL A 195 -18.81 -12.90 -1.14
N LYS A 196 -19.80 -12.55 -0.33
CA LYS A 196 -19.86 -12.95 1.07
C LYS A 196 -19.94 -14.48 1.15
N PRO A 197 -19.14 -15.13 2.02
CA PRO A 197 -19.31 -16.56 2.25
C PRO A 197 -20.73 -16.84 2.75
N SER A 198 -21.54 -17.59 1.98
CA SER A 198 -22.91 -17.95 2.38
C SER A 198 -22.88 -19.06 3.43
N GLU A 199 -23.76 -19.00 4.41
CA GLU A 199 -24.23 -20.15 5.17
C GLU A 199 -25.17 -20.93 4.23
N GLU A 200 -25.17 -22.25 4.29
CA GLU A 200 -25.63 -23.27 3.30
C GLU A 200 -26.99 -23.09 2.57
N ASP A 201 -27.77 -22.02 2.79
CA ASP A 201 -29.13 -21.85 2.26
C ASP A 201 -29.42 -20.50 1.53
N GLU A 202 -28.45 -19.62 1.33
CA GLU A 202 -28.71 -18.36 0.63
C GLU A 202 -28.61 -18.53 -0.89
N THR A 203 -29.72 -18.36 -1.61
CA THR A 203 -29.78 -18.39 -3.09
C THR A 203 -29.34 -17.09 -3.75
N GLU A 204 -29.16 -16.03 -2.99
CA GLU A 204 -28.73 -14.71 -3.50
C GLU A 204 -27.23 -14.48 -3.31
N ILE A 205 -26.57 -14.08 -4.39
CA ILE A 205 -25.15 -13.65 -4.34
C ILE A 205 -25.09 -12.26 -3.71
N VAL A 206 -24.57 -12.19 -2.49
CA VAL A 206 -24.37 -10.93 -1.76
C VAL A 206 -22.89 -10.55 -1.80
N TYR A 207 -22.58 -9.33 -2.23
CA TYR A 207 -21.23 -8.78 -2.18
C TYR A 207 -21.00 -8.01 -0.88
N GLU A 208 -19.79 -8.10 -0.35
CA GLU A 208 -19.36 -7.30 0.78
C GLU A 208 -18.03 -6.59 0.46
N THR A 209 -17.81 -5.42 1.04
CA THR A 209 -16.55 -4.70 0.96
C THR A 209 -15.51 -5.38 1.86
N ILE A 210 -14.35 -5.75 1.30
CA ILE A 210 -13.31 -6.51 1.99
C ILE A 210 -12.07 -5.68 2.36
N ASN A 211 -12.04 -4.40 1.99
CA ASN A 211 -10.99 -3.45 2.38
C ASN A 211 -11.59 -2.29 3.19
N LYS A 212 -10.75 -1.56 3.92
CA LYS A 212 -11.18 -0.39 4.70
C LYS A 212 -11.54 0.83 3.83
N ALA A 213 -11.05 0.87 2.60
CA ALA A 213 -11.24 1.95 1.62
C ALA A 213 -10.87 3.36 2.14
N THR A 214 -10.18 3.44 3.26
CA THR A 214 -9.72 4.68 3.90
C THR A 214 -8.32 4.52 4.44
N ALA A 215 -7.52 5.59 4.36
CA ALA A 215 -6.21 5.65 4.99
C ALA A 215 -6.30 6.59 6.20
N PHE A 216 -6.36 6.02 7.40
CA PHE A 216 -6.52 6.77 8.65
C PHE A 216 -5.48 7.90 8.78
N TRP A 217 -4.23 7.63 8.43
CA TRP A 217 -3.13 8.62 8.51
C TRP A 217 -3.24 9.79 7.53
N MET A 218 -4.15 9.72 6.54
CA MET A 218 -4.40 10.80 5.58
C MET A 218 -5.51 11.75 6.02
N GLN A 219 -6.24 11.43 7.09
CA GLN A 219 -7.32 12.27 7.63
C GLN A 219 -6.77 13.53 8.32
N ASP A 220 -7.57 14.59 8.38
CA ASP A 220 -7.17 15.81 9.09
C ASP A 220 -7.08 15.53 10.60
N LYS A 221 -5.92 15.89 11.18
CA LYS A 221 -5.66 15.72 12.62
C LYS A 221 -6.70 16.42 13.51
N LYS A 222 -7.37 17.47 12.99
CA LYS A 222 -8.37 18.19 13.75
C LYS A 222 -9.68 17.41 13.93
N GLU A 223 -9.92 16.44 13.06
CA GLU A 223 -11.10 15.59 13.06
C GLU A 223 -10.88 14.32 13.88
N LEU A 224 -9.61 14.01 14.23
CA LEU A 224 -9.23 12.77 14.92
C LEU A 224 -9.16 12.97 16.43
N SER A 225 -9.88 12.12 17.16
CA SER A 225 -9.81 12.03 18.62
C SER A 225 -8.65 11.13 19.08
N GLN A 226 -8.28 11.21 20.37
CA GLN A 226 -7.30 10.28 20.95
C GLN A 226 -7.76 8.82 20.84
N THR A 227 -9.05 8.58 20.99
CA THR A 227 -9.63 7.22 20.86
C THR A 227 -9.39 6.65 19.48
N ASP A 228 -9.56 7.46 18.41
CA ASP A 228 -9.32 7.02 17.04
C ASP A 228 -7.86 6.62 16.82
N TYR A 229 -6.91 7.39 17.38
CA TYR A 229 -5.49 7.02 17.34
C TYR A 229 -5.19 5.73 18.09
N ASP A 230 -5.81 5.53 19.25
CA ASP A 230 -5.60 4.33 20.06
C ASP A 230 -6.20 3.09 19.39
N GLU A 231 -7.38 3.21 18.78
CA GLU A 231 -8.01 2.13 18.01
C GLU A 231 -7.19 1.76 16.78
N PHE A 232 -6.70 2.76 16.05
CA PHE A 232 -5.82 2.50 14.90
C PHE A 232 -4.52 1.82 15.34
N TYR A 233 -3.90 2.26 16.44
CA TYR A 233 -2.72 1.60 17.00
C TYR A 233 -2.98 0.13 17.33
N LYS A 234 -4.07 -0.17 18.04
CA LYS A 234 -4.47 -1.55 18.39
C LYS A 234 -4.68 -2.40 17.13
N SER A 235 -5.32 -1.85 16.11
CA SER A 235 -5.54 -2.56 14.85
C SER A 235 -4.24 -2.83 14.08
N LEU A 236 -3.24 -1.97 14.23
CA LEU A 236 -1.95 -2.08 13.56
C LEU A 236 -0.99 -3.05 14.24
N THR A 237 -1.03 -3.10 15.60
CA THR A 237 0.00 -3.76 16.41
C THR A 237 -0.49 -4.99 17.15
N TYR A 238 -1.81 -5.16 17.27
CA TYR A 238 -2.48 -6.13 18.15
C TYR A 238 -2.09 -5.96 19.64
N ASP A 239 -1.63 -4.76 20.03
CA ASP A 239 -1.31 -4.37 21.40
C ASP A 239 -2.51 -3.68 22.03
N PHE A 240 -3.08 -4.28 23.07
CA PHE A 240 -4.29 -3.80 23.74
C PHE A 240 -4.04 -2.70 24.76
N ASP A 241 -2.78 -2.49 25.20
CA ASP A 241 -2.42 -1.48 26.22
C ASP A 241 -2.46 -0.03 25.68
N GLY A 242 -2.53 0.13 24.35
CA GLY A 242 -2.50 1.42 23.68
C GLY A 242 -1.09 2.04 23.64
N PRO A 243 -0.89 3.11 22.84
CA PRO A 243 0.40 3.77 22.72
C PRO A 243 0.70 4.69 23.90
N LEU A 244 1.97 4.95 24.18
CA LEU A 244 2.40 6.01 25.08
C LEU A 244 2.16 7.39 24.47
N THR A 245 2.52 7.53 23.19
CA THR A 245 2.28 8.75 22.40
C THR A 245 2.28 8.44 20.90
N GLN A 246 1.67 9.33 20.14
CA GLN A 246 1.67 9.28 18.68
C GLN A 246 2.33 10.54 18.08
N ILE A 247 2.94 10.35 16.92
CA ILE A 247 3.56 11.38 16.12
C ILE A 247 2.91 11.34 14.74
N HIS A 248 1.91 12.17 14.52
CA HIS A 248 1.24 12.30 13.22
C HIS A 248 1.81 13.52 12.49
N ASN A 249 2.41 13.32 11.33
CA ASN A 249 3.09 14.37 10.58
C ASN A 249 2.77 14.27 9.10
N ARG A 250 2.42 15.41 8.48
CA ARG A 250 2.25 15.57 7.04
C ARG A 250 3.25 16.59 6.56
N VAL A 251 4.05 16.20 5.59
CA VAL A 251 5.10 17.02 4.98
C VAL A 251 4.72 17.21 3.52
N GLU A 252 4.66 18.47 3.11
CA GLU A 252 4.36 18.88 1.75
C GLU A 252 5.52 19.75 1.24
N GLY A 253 5.89 19.60 -0.04
CA GLY A 253 6.94 20.43 -0.64
C GLY A 253 7.81 19.69 -1.65
N LYS A 254 9.13 19.63 -1.43
CA LYS A 254 10.04 18.88 -2.30
C LYS A 254 9.87 17.37 -2.20
N LEU A 255 9.27 16.93 -1.14
CA LEU A 255 8.96 15.55 -0.82
C LEU A 255 7.63 15.54 -0.08
N ASP A 256 6.66 14.80 -0.63
CA ASP A 256 5.34 14.67 -0.04
C ASP A 256 5.20 13.29 0.64
N TYR A 257 5.04 13.33 1.98
CA TYR A 257 4.76 12.12 2.74
C TYR A 257 3.97 12.41 4.00
N THR A 258 3.22 11.42 4.43
CA THR A 258 2.55 11.40 5.73
C THR A 258 3.15 10.30 6.58
N SER A 259 3.38 10.58 7.85
CA SER A 259 3.83 9.58 8.83
C SER A 259 2.96 9.62 10.07
N LEU A 260 2.50 8.46 10.51
CA LEU A 260 1.84 8.25 11.80
C LEU A 260 2.63 7.18 12.55
N LEU A 261 3.44 7.65 13.49
CA LEU A 261 4.35 6.81 14.27
C LEU A 261 3.88 6.77 15.71
N TYR A 262 4.05 5.62 16.34
CA TYR A 262 3.67 5.37 17.72
C TYR A 262 4.84 4.90 18.56
N ILE A 263 4.91 5.40 19.78
CA ILE A 263 5.78 4.88 20.83
C ILE A 263 4.91 3.98 21.73
N PRO A 264 5.16 2.68 21.80
CA PRO A 264 4.43 1.77 22.70
C PRO A 264 4.63 2.13 24.17
N LYS A 265 3.71 1.73 25.05
CA LYS A 265 3.87 1.85 26.51
C LYS A 265 4.85 0.83 27.07
N LYS A 266 4.84 -0.39 26.48
CA LYS A 266 5.68 -1.51 26.92
C LYS A 266 6.52 -2.04 25.78
N ALA A 267 7.69 -2.55 26.09
CA ALA A 267 8.54 -3.22 25.14
C ALA A 267 7.86 -4.53 24.67
N PRO A 268 7.70 -4.76 23.36
CA PRO A 268 7.24 -6.03 22.86
C PRO A 268 8.20 -7.16 23.25
N PHE A 269 7.65 -8.33 23.58
CA PHE A 269 8.45 -9.48 24.04
C PHE A 269 9.50 -9.95 23.00
N ASP A 270 9.21 -9.74 21.73
CA ASP A 270 10.07 -10.09 20.58
C ASP A 270 11.10 -9.01 20.23
N MET A 271 11.22 -7.94 21.03
CA MET A 271 12.08 -6.78 20.72
C MET A 271 13.56 -7.15 20.54
N TRP A 272 13.98 -8.23 21.16
CA TRP A 272 15.37 -8.69 21.16
C TRP A 272 15.63 -9.81 20.14
N GLU A 273 14.63 -10.25 19.38
CA GLU A 273 14.79 -11.27 18.37
C GLU A 273 15.51 -10.72 17.13
N PRO A 274 16.61 -11.38 16.65
CA PRO A 274 17.37 -10.90 15.49
C PRO A 274 16.59 -10.86 14.17
N LYS A 275 15.52 -11.66 14.06
CA LYS A 275 14.68 -11.76 12.85
C LYS A 275 13.31 -11.14 13.05
N ARG A 276 13.18 -10.21 13.97
CA ARG A 276 11.92 -9.57 14.25
C ARG A 276 11.32 -8.96 12.98
N LYS A 277 10.09 -9.36 12.67
CA LYS A 277 9.23 -8.72 11.70
C LYS A 277 8.30 -7.78 12.45
N GLY A 278 8.05 -6.64 11.87
CA GLY A 278 7.14 -5.67 12.46
C GLY A 278 7.87 -4.39 12.87
N GLY A 279 7.17 -3.29 12.76
CA GLY A 279 7.72 -1.97 12.99
C GLY A 279 6.92 -0.93 12.25
N VAL A 280 7.59 -0.17 11.41
CA VAL A 280 6.94 0.82 10.54
C VAL A 280 6.61 0.20 9.20
N LYS A 281 5.36 0.35 8.76
CA LYS A 281 4.88 -0.05 7.44
C LYS A 281 5.07 1.11 6.47
N LEU A 282 5.66 0.83 5.31
CA LEU A 282 5.79 1.78 4.22
C LEU A 282 4.69 1.55 3.18
N TYR A 283 4.03 2.63 2.84
CA TYR A 283 3.06 2.69 1.75
C TYR A 283 3.55 3.65 0.66
N ALA A 284 3.18 3.38 -0.57
CA ALA A 284 3.29 4.32 -1.67
C ALA A 284 1.89 4.53 -2.24
N LYS A 285 1.37 5.75 -2.10
CA LYS A 285 0.01 6.08 -2.51
C LYS A 285 -1.02 5.07 -1.97
N ARG A 286 -0.94 4.77 -0.66
CA ARG A 286 -1.84 3.87 0.09
C ARG A 286 -1.71 2.37 -0.25
N VAL A 287 -0.78 2.00 -1.13
CA VAL A 287 -0.45 0.60 -1.42
C VAL A 287 0.71 0.16 -0.56
N PHE A 288 0.56 -0.95 0.15
CA PHE A 288 1.61 -1.51 1.00
C PHE A 288 2.83 -1.95 0.18
N ILE A 289 4.01 -1.51 0.62
CA ILE A 289 5.29 -1.84 0.01
C ILE A 289 6.06 -2.83 0.87
N MET A 290 6.32 -2.47 2.12
CA MET A 290 7.12 -3.28 3.04
C MET A 290 6.88 -2.92 4.51
N GLU A 291 7.38 -3.77 5.40
CA GLU A 291 7.31 -3.56 6.84
C GLU A 291 8.65 -3.90 7.50
N GLY A 292 8.99 -3.15 8.56
CA GLY A 292 10.09 -3.49 9.47
C GLY A 292 11.48 -3.43 8.87
N ASN A 293 11.74 -2.53 7.93
CA ASN A 293 13.03 -2.40 7.28
C ASN A 293 13.92 -1.37 8.00
N GLU A 294 15.19 -1.71 8.20
CA GLU A 294 16.24 -0.82 8.72
C GLU A 294 16.48 0.41 7.84
N GLU A 295 16.05 0.35 6.58
CA GLU A 295 16.08 1.51 5.68
C GLU A 295 15.12 2.61 6.12
N LEU A 296 14.01 2.28 6.81
CA LEU A 296 13.02 3.25 7.29
C LEU A 296 13.39 3.87 8.62
N LEU A 297 13.87 3.07 9.57
CA LEU A 297 14.32 3.51 10.89
C LEU A 297 15.55 2.72 11.31
N PRO A 298 16.50 3.35 12.04
CA PRO A 298 17.67 2.64 12.58
C PRO A 298 17.29 1.65 13.68
N GLN A 299 18.14 0.67 13.94
CA GLN A 299 17.92 -0.43 14.86
C GLN A 299 17.58 0.03 16.30
N TYR A 300 18.17 1.11 16.75
CA TYR A 300 17.90 1.66 18.09
C TYR A 300 16.49 2.28 18.25
N LEU A 301 15.72 2.42 17.14
CA LEU A 301 14.32 2.84 17.13
C LEU A 301 13.37 1.70 16.72
N ARG A 302 13.81 0.44 16.77
CA ARG A 302 13.04 -0.74 16.36
C ARG A 302 11.73 -0.96 17.15
N PHE A 303 11.57 -0.30 18.28
CA PHE A 303 10.32 -0.34 19.07
C PHE A 303 9.21 0.52 18.46
N ILE A 304 9.54 1.48 17.58
CA ILE A 304 8.56 2.34 16.93
C ILE A 304 7.65 1.50 16.03
N LYS A 305 6.36 1.77 16.13
CA LYS A 305 5.31 1.21 15.29
C LYS A 305 4.66 2.31 14.46
N GLY A 306 4.03 1.97 13.36
CA GLY A 306 3.29 2.98 12.61
C GLY A 306 3.32 2.77 11.11
N VAL A 307 2.98 3.85 10.42
CA VAL A 307 2.91 3.90 8.96
C VAL A 307 3.63 5.14 8.43
N ILE A 308 4.24 4.98 7.27
CA ILE A 308 4.76 6.07 6.44
C ILE A 308 4.16 5.86 5.06
N ASP A 309 3.56 6.90 4.48
CA ASP A 309 2.99 6.89 3.14
C ASP A 309 3.54 8.05 2.34
N THR A 310 4.07 7.78 1.15
CA THR A 310 4.67 8.80 0.29
C THR A 310 4.22 8.67 -1.15
N ALA A 311 3.97 9.81 -1.80
CA ALA A 311 3.67 9.88 -3.22
C ALA A 311 4.93 9.86 -4.10
N ASP A 312 6.10 10.26 -3.55
CA ASP A 312 7.32 10.53 -4.29
C ASP A 312 8.29 9.36 -4.36
N LEU A 313 7.89 8.19 -3.86
CA LEU A 313 8.76 7.03 -3.94
C LEU A 313 8.92 6.61 -5.40
N SER A 314 10.13 6.79 -5.94
CA SER A 314 10.52 6.18 -7.21
C SER A 314 10.66 4.67 -6.97
N LEU A 315 9.55 3.98 -7.07
CA LEU A 315 9.51 2.53 -6.93
C LEU A 315 10.34 1.92 -8.07
N ASN A 316 11.11 0.89 -7.79
CA ASN A 316 11.59 0.01 -8.85
C ASN A 316 10.41 -0.80 -9.41
N VAL A 317 10.64 -1.47 -10.52
CA VAL A 317 9.61 -2.22 -11.25
C VAL A 317 8.86 -3.23 -10.38
N SER A 318 9.54 -3.86 -9.40
CA SER A 318 8.94 -4.84 -8.49
C SER A 318 8.32 -4.24 -7.23
N ARG A 319 8.61 -2.98 -6.93
CA ARG A 319 8.27 -2.32 -5.65
C ARG A 319 8.79 -3.04 -4.39
N GLU A 320 9.72 -3.99 -4.56
CA GLU A 320 10.26 -4.79 -3.45
C GLU A 320 11.62 -4.28 -2.96
N ILE A 321 12.36 -3.53 -3.79
CA ILE A 321 13.72 -3.09 -3.48
C ILE A 321 13.76 -1.58 -3.38
N LEU A 322 14.12 -1.06 -2.20
CA LEU A 322 14.27 0.37 -1.92
C LEU A 322 15.74 0.82 -1.82
N GLN A 323 16.69 -0.11 -2.04
CA GLN A 323 18.12 0.15 -1.83
C GLN A 323 18.60 1.38 -2.60
N GLY A 324 19.20 2.33 -1.86
CA GLY A 324 19.77 3.55 -2.44
C GLY A 324 18.76 4.65 -2.80
N SER A 325 17.51 4.57 -2.33
CA SER A 325 16.54 5.63 -2.56
C SER A 325 16.82 6.86 -1.69
N LYS A 326 17.21 7.97 -2.33
CA LYS A 326 17.39 9.27 -1.64
C LYS A 326 16.13 9.76 -0.93
N VAL A 327 14.96 9.38 -1.41
CA VAL A 327 13.66 9.69 -0.81
C VAL A 327 13.53 8.98 0.52
N VAL A 328 13.80 7.68 0.57
CA VAL A 328 13.77 6.87 1.80
C VAL A 328 14.76 7.38 2.82
N ASP A 329 16.00 7.69 2.41
CA ASP A 329 17.00 8.28 3.30
C ASP A 329 16.56 9.61 3.91
N THR A 330 15.90 10.44 3.10
CA THR A 330 15.39 11.74 3.57
C THR A 330 14.25 11.55 4.57
N ILE A 331 13.31 10.64 4.29
CA ILE A 331 12.20 10.29 5.19
C ILE A 331 12.75 9.71 6.50
N LYS A 332 13.73 8.77 6.41
CA LYS A 332 14.41 8.19 7.57
C LYS A 332 14.98 9.28 8.49
N LYS A 333 15.83 10.17 7.95
CA LYS A 333 16.46 11.27 8.71
C LYS A 333 15.41 12.18 9.36
N ALA A 334 14.37 12.56 8.63
CA ALA A 334 13.29 13.39 9.14
C ALA A 334 12.49 12.69 10.24
N SER A 335 12.17 11.42 10.08
CA SER A 335 11.46 10.61 11.06
C SER A 335 12.27 10.44 12.34
N VAL A 336 13.54 10.09 12.24
CA VAL A 336 14.47 10.00 13.39
C VAL A 336 14.49 11.31 14.16
N LYS A 337 14.75 12.44 13.48
CA LYS A 337 14.76 13.76 14.10
C LYS A 337 13.44 14.07 14.81
N ARG A 338 12.31 13.71 14.20
CA ARG A 338 10.99 13.98 14.77
C ARG A 338 10.72 13.13 16.01
N ILE A 339 11.07 11.84 15.98
CA ILE A 339 10.95 10.94 17.13
C ILE A 339 11.78 11.43 18.30
N LEU A 340 13.04 11.75 18.06
CA LEU A 340 13.95 12.25 19.11
C LEU A 340 13.49 13.58 19.69
N SER A 341 12.99 14.50 18.85
CA SER A 341 12.38 15.76 19.32
C SER A 341 11.14 15.52 20.19
N GLU A 342 10.33 14.51 19.89
CA GLU A 342 9.15 14.19 20.71
C GLU A 342 9.55 13.58 22.06
N LEU A 343 10.56 12.72 22.08
CA LEU A 343 11.14 12.20 23.33
C LEU A 343 11.75 13.32 24.21
N GLU A 344 12.44 14.29 23.57
CA GLU A 344 12.94 15.46 24.30
C GLU A 344 11.82 16.33 24.87
N LYS A 345 10.74 16.54 24.14
CA LYS A 345 9.55 17.23 24.66
C LYS A 345 8.90 16.47 25.81
N MET A 346 8.80 15.16 25.70
CA MET A 346 8.24 14.30 26.75
C MET A 346 9.08 14.41 28.01
N SER A 347 10.40 14.38 27.91
CA SER A 347 11.30 14.50 29.07
C SER A 347 11.13 15.81 29.84
N LYS A 348 10.75 16.90 29.13
CA LYS A 348 10.53 18.23 29.72
C LYS A 348 9.13 18.42 30.29
N ASN A 349 8.13 17.94 29.57
CA ASN A 349 6.71 18.26 29.85
C ASN A 349 5.98 17.14 30.60
N LYS A 350 6.45 15.89 30.49
CA LYS A 350 5.85 14.69 31.09
C LYS A 350 6.94 13.77 31.65
N PRO A 351 7.66 14.18 32.71
CA PRO A 351 8.83 13.47 33.21
C PRO A 351 8.50 12.05 33.71
N GLU A 352 7.29 11.81 34.24
CA GLU A 352 6.87 10.49 34.68
C GLU A 352 6.67 9.53 33.50
N ASP A 353 5.99 9.97 32.42
CA ASP A 353 5.83 9.20 31.20
C ASP A 353 7.20 8.90 30.56
N TYR A 354 8.11 9.88 30.61
CA TYR A 354 9.46 9.70 30.08
C TYR A 354 10.27 8.71 30.92
N ALA A 355 10.14 8.72 32.23
CA ALA A 355 10.80 7.75 33.11
C ALA A 355 10.31 6.32 32.84
N ALA A 356 8.99 6.14 32.67
CA ALA A 356 8.42 4.86 32.29
C ALA A 356 8.95 4.39 30.92
N PHE A 357 8.95 5.29 29.92
CA PHE A 357 9.54 5.04 28.62
C PHE A 357 11.02 4.62 28.71
N TRP A 358 11.81 5.34 29.51
CA TRP A 358 13.24 5.06 29.65
C TRP A 358 13.53 3.71 30.30
N ASN A 359 12.69 3.29 31.25
CA ASN A 359 12.80 1.96 31.86
C ASN A 359 12.58 0.83 30.85
N GLU A 360 11.66 1.01 29.89
CA GLU A 360 11.34 0.01 28.86
C GLU A 360 12.34 0.02 27.70
N PHE A 361 12.71 1.21 27.20
CA PHE A 361 13.42 1.37 25.93
C PHE A 361 14.82 1.99 26.03
N GLY A 362 15.23 2.44 27.22
CA GLY A 362 16.50 3.14 27.40
C GLY A 362 17.71 2.31 26.97
N MET A 363 17.64 0.98 27.10
CA MET A 363 18.73 0.08 26.69
C MET A 363 18.88 0.03 25.16
N VAL A 364 17.76 -0.02 24.44
CA VAL A 364 17.74 0.00 22.97
C VAL A 364 18.20 1.35 22.41
N ILE A 365 17.77 2.44 23.00
CA ILE A 365 18.18 3.80 22.57
C ILE A 365 19.69 4.01 22.74
N LYS A 366 20.29 3.46 23.80
CA LYS A 366 21.75 3.54 24.03
C LYS A 366 22.58 2.87 22.92
N GLU A 367 22.02 1.85 22.24
CA GLU A 367 22.67 1.25 21.06
C GLU A 367 22.90 2.31 19.98
N GLY A 368 21.98 3.27 19.82
CA GLY A 368 22.09 4.34 18.83
C GLY A 368 23.30 5.26 18.99
N VAL A 369 23.86 5.38 20.19
CA VAL A 369 25.08 6.17 20.43
C VAL A 369 26.29 5.55 19.71
N VAL A 370 26.26 4.23 19.49
CA VAL A 370 27.32 3.51 18.76
C VAL A 370 27.14 3.66 17.26
N GLU A 371 25.88 3.70 16.79
CA GLU A 371 25.54 3.81 15.37
C GLU A 371 25.67 5.28 14.87
N ASP A 372 25.31 6.25 15.71
CA ASP A 372 25.28 7.67 15.37
C ASP A 372 25.80 8.52 16.53
N LEU A 373 27.06 8.93 16.44
CA LEU A 373 27.72 9.78 17.44
C LEU A 373 27.02 11.14 17.65
N SER A 374 26.21 11.62 16.70
CA SER A 374 25.43 12.85 16.87
C SER A 374 24.37 12.75 17.97
N LEU A 375 23.95 11.52 18.32
CA LEU A 375 22.99 11.23 19.39
C LEU A 375 23.56 11.48 20.79
N ILE A 376 24.87 11.61 20.94
CA ILE A 376 25.49 11.97 22.22
C ILE A 376 24.92 13.31 22.73
N HIS A 377 24.66 14.26 21.85
CA HIS A 377 24.10 15.56 22.21
C HIS A 377 22.62 15.49 22.64
N ILE A 378 21.89 14.48 22.16
CA ILE A 378 20.47 14.26 22.52
C ILE A 378 20.37 13.45 23.80
N SER A 379 21.31 12.57 24.08
CA SER A 379 21.38 11.84 25.35
C SER A 379 21.96 12.69 26.50
N GLU A 380 22.63 13.81 26.20
CA GLU A 380 23.20 14.72 27.19
C GLU A 380 22.18 15.45 28.08
N PRO A 381 21.01 15.93 27.60
CA PRO A 381 19.96 16.43 28.50
C PRO A 381 19.42 15.36 29.43
N THR A 382 19.35 14.10 28.97
CA THR A 382 19.03 12.96 29.83
C THR A 382 20.13 12.66 30.83
N ARG A 383 21.38 12.96 30.52
CA ARG A 383 22.49 12.87 31.48
C ARG A 383 22.36 13.86 32.63
N ARG A 384 21.84 15.07 32.44
CA ARG A 384 21.61 16.01 33.56
C ARG A 384 20.53 15.54 34.54
N TYR A 385 19.52 14.79 34.11
CA TYR A 385 18.54 14.14 34.98
C TYR A 385 18.95 12.70 35.36
N ALA A 386 19.64 11.96 34.48
CA ALA A 386 20.12 10.60 34.72
C ALA A 386 21.54 10.53 35.30
N ILE A 387 22.26 11.65 35.43
CA ILE A 387 23.55 11.65 36.16
C ILE A 387 23.35 11.26 37.64
N SER A 388 22.21 11.52 38.23
CA SER A 388 21.88 10.91 39.54
C SER A 388 21.68 9.40 39.48
N TYR A 389 21.27 8.83 38.32
CA TYR A 389 21.02 7.39 38.15
C TYR A 389 22.12 6.64 37.40
N ALA A 390 22.76 7.24 36.37
CA ALA A 390 23.79 6.57 35.56
C ALA A 390 25.17 6.55 36.22
N VAL A 391 25.45 7.42 37.16
CA VAL A 391 26.62 7.29 38.07
C VAL A 391 26.50 6.08 38.98
N PHE A 392 25.29 5.58 39.21
CA PHE A 392 25.05 4.35 39.97
C PHE A 392 25.21 3.05 39.18
N CYS A 393 25.18 3.10 37.85
CA CYS A 393 25.33 1.92 36.96
C CYS A 393 26.74 1.71 36.41
N LEU A 394 27.72 2.58 36.75
CA LEU A 394 29.14 2.47 36.38
C LEU A 394 30.08 2.30 37.57
N LYS A 395 29.54 1.87 38.72
CA LYS A 395 30.33 1.34 39.83
C LYS A 395 30.08 -0.12 40.04
#